data_9ed83313ee0b72f8c2c6cfe8448389cb
#
_entry.id   9ed83313ee0b72f8c2c6cfe8448389cb
#
_cell.length_a   1.000
_cell.length_b   1.000
_cell.length_c   1.000
_cell.angle_alpha   90.00
_cell.angle_beta   90.00
_cell.angle_gamma   90.00
#
_symmetry.space_group_name_H-M   'P 1'
#
loop_
_entity.id
_entity.type
_entity.pdbx_description
1 polymer ?
#
loop_
_entity_poly.entity_id
_entity_poly.type
_entity_poly.pdbx_seq_one_letter_code
_entity_poly.pdbx_strand_id
1 'polypeptide(L)'
;FKPFTAYAALDTGLIGSRGILSVNDPFYDEGVFLIPSCEGGTCRFQNAGEAAYGDVDLRLALTYSSDVYFYNLAASFDILPGFDLESVQVAAKSFGYGSRTGVTLAGEGSGRIPTPASRRDAYRENPDAFLTGQWLTGDTLNTSIGQGDVLATPLQIVNSYSALVNGGTLYAPNLGKRILDPITGETQVEFAPRVLKEIFLPDAFSEPILEGLAAVTTWRSEIGTEGTAYSAFKDFPHEQWPVSGKTGTSEKQVENMLIADYGLFVGWGPNPEPEYVAVVVLEEAGFGGQVAAPVIRRYFETIALDNVPAFLSQAEKDEIAKEQAARPSLTPVTETENINEDNSTS
;
A
#
# COMPACT_ATOMS: atom_id res chain seq x y z
N PHE A 1 2.54 -3.03 3.35
CA PHE A 1 3.74 -3.86 3.14
C PHE A 1 3.45 -5.34 3.43
N LYS A 2 2.65 -5.65 4.45
CA LYS A 2 2.29 -7.03 4.87
C LYS A 2 1.86 -8.00 3.75
N PRO A 3 1.10 -7.61 2.69
CA PRO A 3 0.80 -8.52 1.59
C PRO A 3 2.04 -9.04 0.86
N PHE A 4 3.10 -8.25 0.78
CA PHE A 4 4.35 -8.63 0.13
C PHE A 4 5.21 -9.53 1.03
N THR A 5 5.10 -9.37 2.36
CA THR A 5 5.65 -10.32 3.34
C THR A 5 4.90 -11.64 3.31
N ALA A 6 3.57 -11.61 3.17
CA ALA A 6 2.76 -12.81 2.96
C ALA A 6 3.17 -13.55 1.66
N TYR A 7 3.33 -12.79 0.57
CA TYR A 7 3.84 -13.35 -0.69
C TYR A 7 5.20 -14.03 -0.50
N ALA A 8 6.15 -13.39 0.19
CA ALA A 8 7.46 -13.98 0.47
C ALA A 8 7.35 -15.30 1.24
N ALA A 9 6.44 -15.37 2.23
CA ALA A 9 6.20 -16.57 3.00
C ALA A 9 5.59 -17.71 2.18
N LEU A 10 4.74 -17.39 1.21
CA LEU A 10 4.16 -18.36 0.27
C LEU A 10 5.18 -18.81 -0.79
N ASP A 11 5.94 -17.88 -1.37
CA ASP A 11 6.93 -18.14 -2.40
C ASP A 11 8.09 -19.03 -1.89
N THR A 12 8.52 -18.82 -0.66
CA THR A 12 9.54 -19.65 0.00
C THR A 12 9.01 -21.00 0.50
N GLY A 13 7.68 -21.16 0.49
CA GLY A 13 7.01 -22.37 1.00
C GLY A 13 6.95 -22.46 2.53
N LEU A 14 7.21 -21.37 3.26
CA LEU A 14 6.98 -21.33 4.70
C LEU A 14 5.49 -21.53 5.01
N ILE A 15 4.63 -20.87 4.23
CA ILE A 15 3.17 -21.06 4.26
C ILE A 15 2.75 -21.76 2.97
N GLY A 16 1.91 -22.76 3.06
CA GLY A 16 1.36 -23.48 1.92
C GLY A 16 1.34 -24.99 2.10
N SER A 17 0.80 -25.74 1.13
CA SER A 17 0.59 -27.19 1.21
C SER A 17 1.86 -28.03 1.37
N ARG A 18 3.02 -27.47 1.12
CA ARG A 18 4.35 -28.09 1.31
C ARG A 18 5.17 -27.42 2.39
N GLY A 19 4.63 -26.37 3.01
CA GLY A 19 5.29 -25.59 4.03
C GLY A 19 5.10 -26.15 5.43
N ILE A 20 5.69 -25.46 6.40
CA ILE A 20 5.54 -25.77 7.83
C ILE A 20 4.16 -25.33 8.32
N LEU A 21 3.62 -24.27 7.70
CA LEU A 21 2.31 -23.72 7.98
C LEU A 21 1.41 -23.82 6.75
N SER A 22 0.12 -24.11 6.97
CA SER A 22 -0.93 -23.93 5.97
C SER A 22 -1.44 -22.48 6.01
N VAL A 23 -2.03 -22.00 4.91
CA VAL A 23 -2.70 -20.70 4.86
C VAL A 23 -3.84 -20.55 5.88
N ASN A 24 -4.42 -21.69 6.31
CA ASN A 24 -5.53 -21.78 7.25
C ASN A 24 -5.09 -22.17 8.67
N ASP A 25 -3.79 -22.33 8.92
CA ASP A 25 -3.34 -22.68 10.27
C ASP A 25 -3.54 -21.49 11.20
N PRO A 26 -4.26 -21.68 12.31
CA PRO A 26 -4.49 -20.61 13.26
C PRO A 26 -3.22 -20.29 14.03
N PHE A 27 -2.98 -19.01 14.20
CA PHE A 27 -2.00 -18.44 15.12
C PHE A 27 -2.73 -17.62 16.17
N TYR A 28 -2.40 -17.83 17.45
CA TYR A 28 -3.04 -17.10 18.54
C TYR A 28 -2.35 -15.74 18.75
N ASP A 29 -3.02 -14.65 18.38
CA ASP A 29 -2.55 -13.28 18.50
C ASP A 29 -2.98 -12.68 19.85
N GLU A 30 -2.02 -12.61 20.78
CA GLU A 30 -2.22 -12.01 22.12
C GLU A 30 -2.10 -10.48 22.14
N GLY A 31 -1.87 -9.85 20.99
CA GLY A 31 -1.64 -8.39 20.88
C GLY A 31 -0.19 -7.97 21.07
N VAL A 32 0.67 -8.88 21.51
CA VAL A 32 2.07 -8.62 21.87
C VAL A 32 2.98 -9.72 21.37
N PHE A 33 4.14 -9.33 20.87
CA PHE A 33 5.26 -10.19 20.53
C PHE A 33 6.47 -9.83 21.41
N LEU A 34 7.07 -10.81 22.05
CA LEU A 34 8.27 -10.66 22.85
C LEU A 34 9.44 -11.35 22.17
N ILE A 35 10.54 -10.64 21.95
CA ILE A 35 11.76 -11.25 21.43
C ILE A 35 12.33 -12.19 22.50
N PRO A 36 12.46 -13.49 22.22
CA PRO A 36 13.02 -14.44 23.19
C PRO A 36 14.44 -14.09 23.59
N SER A 37 14.77 -14.23 24.88
CA SER A 37 16.12 -14.00 25.41
C SER A 37 16.70 -12.60 25.11
N CYS A 38 15.84 -11.61 24.91
CA CYS A 38 16.26 -10.23 24.65
C CYS A 38 16.76 -9.59 25.94
N GLU A 39 18.03 -9.13 25.92
CA GLU A 39 18.66 -8.39 27.01
C GLU A 39 18.98 -6.96 26.54
N GLY A 40 18.21 -6.00 27.02
CA GLY A 40 18.38 -4.58 26.70
C GLY A 40 17.74 -4.16 25.36
N GLY A 41 17.42 -2.87 25.23
CA GLY A 41 16.74 -2.32 24.06
C GLY A 41 15.24 -2.62 24.05
N THR A 42 14.61 -2.49 22.84
CA THR A 42 13.20 -2.77 22.67
C THR A 42 12.99 -4.26 22.44
N CYS A 43 12.48 -4.95 23.44
CA CYS A 43 12.20 -6.40 23.38
C CYS A 43 10.72 -6.71 23.14
N ARG A 44 9.83 -5.72 23.26
CA ARG A 44 8.38 -5.86 23.14
C ARG A 44 7.88 -5.13 21.91
N PHE A 45 7.19 -5.85 21.07
CA PHE A 45 6.50 -5.40 19.88
C PHE A 45 5.00 -5.68 20.03
N GLN A 46 4.13 -4.94 19.39
CA GLN A 46 2.70 -5.06 19.62
C GLN A 46 1.88 -4.67 18.39
N ASN A 47 0.63 -5.10 18.37
CA ASN A 47 -0.35 -4.59 17.43
C ASN A 47 -0.68 -3.11 17.72
N ALA A 48 -1.17 -2.38 16.73
CA ALA A 48 -1.68 -1.04 16.92
C ALA A 48 -2.75 -1.03 18.03
N GLY A 49 -2.58 -0.14 19.03
CA GLY A 49 -3.47 -0.06 20.19
C GLY A 49 -3.46 -1.29 21.09
N GLU A 50 -2.44 -2.14 21.04
CA GLU A 50 -2.32 -3.40 21.82
C GLU A 50 -3.52 -4.37 21.60
N ALA A 51 -4.16 -4.30 20.43
CA ALA A 51 -5.32 -5.14 20.12
C ALA A 51 -4.91 -6.62 20.04
N ALA A 52 -5.59 -7.49 20.80
CA ALA A 52 -5.47 -8.92 20.69
C ALA A 52 -6.58 -9.47 19.80
N TYR A 53 -6.23 -10.25 18.78
CA TYR A 53 -7.20 -10.75 17.80
C TYR A 53 -7.58 -12.22 18.01
N GLY A 54 -6.91 -12.94 18.94
CA GLY A 54 -7.13 -14.36 19.15
C GLY A 54 -6.62 -15.21 17.99
N ASP A 55 -7.36 -16.25 17.63
CA ASP A 55 -6.99 -17.14 16.52
C ASP A 55 -7.13 -16.42 15.18
N VAL A 56 -6.01 -16.23 14.49
CA VAL A 56 -5.94 -15.65 13.15
C VAL A 56 -5.14 -16.56 12.21
N ASP A 57 -5.67 -16.80 11.03
CA ASP A 57 -4.96 -17.36 9.89
C ASP A 57 -4.35 -16.24 9.03
N LEU A 58 -3.73 -16.56 7.91
CA LEU A 58 -3.13 -15.58 7.01
C LEU A 58 -4.16 -14.54 6.53
N ARG A 59 -5.38 -14.97 6.20
CA ARG A 59 -6.46 -14.10 5.73
C ARG A 59 -6.88 -13.12 6.81
N LEU A 60 -7.19 -13.62 8.02
CA LEU A 60 -7.59 -12.77 9.15
C LEU A 60 -6.46 -11.84 9.61
N ALA A 61 -5.21 -12.31 9.58
CA ALA A 61 -4.05 -11.48 9.87
C ALA A 61 -3.92 -10.27 8.91
N LEU A 62 -4.23 -10.45 7.63
CA LEU A 62 -4.30 -9.36 6.66
C LEU A 62 -5.53 -8.46 6.88
N THR A 63 -6.68 -9.04 7.20
CA THR A 63 -7.96 -8.36 7.47
C THR A 63 -7.87 -7.40 8.65
N TYR A 64 -7.32 -7.89 9.77
CA TYR A 64 -7.14 -7.12 11.01
C TYR A 64 -5.83 -6.33 11.01
N SER A 65 -4.96 -6.58 10.02
CA SER A 65 -3.62 -5.99 9.97
C SER A 65 -2.77 -6.37 11.19
N SER A 66 -2.86 -7.63 11.68
CA SER A 66 -2.08 -8.12 12.81
C SER A 66 -0.58 -7.94 12.56
N ASP A 67 0.10 -7.14 13.39
CA ASP A 67 1.55 -7.03 13.38
C ASP A 67 2.18 -8.27 14.00
N VAL A 68 1.56 -8.78 15.07
CA VAL A 68 2.05 -9.94 15.83
C VAL A 68 2.14 -11.20 14.98
N TYR A 69 1.16 -11.44 14.09
CA TYR A 69 1.24 -12.53 13.13
C TYR A 69 2.49 -12.40 12.23
N PHE A 70 2.73 -11.22 11.67
CA PHE A 70 3.87 -10.96 10.79
C PHE A 70 5.20 -10.91 11.53
N TYR A 71 5.23 -10.49 12.80
CA TYR A 71 6.41 -10.62 13.67
C TYR A 71 6.78 -12.09 13.89
N ASN A 72 5.79 -12.96 14.12
CA ASN A 72 6.05 -14.39 14.26
C ASN A 72 6.57 -15.02 12.98
N LEU A 73 6.04 -14.64 11.81
CA LEU A 73 6.62 -15.06 10.54
C LEU A 73 8.08 -14.58 10.42
N ALA A 74 8.35 -13.32 10.77
CA ALA A 74 9.69 -12.73 10.67
C ALA A 74 10.68 -13.32 11.69
N ALA A 75 10.26 -13.53 12.94
CA ALA A 75 11.10 -14.16 13.96
C ALA A 75 11.46 -15.60 13.63
N SER A 76 10.63 -16.27 12.85
CA SER A 76 10.89 -17.61 12.36
C SER A 76 12.03 -17.68 11.34
N PHE A 77 12.47 -16.55 10.81
CA PHE A 77 13.63 -16.48 9.90
C PHE A 77 14.91 -17.06 10.52
N ASP A 78 15.10 -16.87 11.83
CA ASP A 78 16.25 -17.39 12.55
C ASP A 78 16.06 -18.85 13.01
N ILE A 79 14.82 -19.37 13.03
CA ILE A 79 14.45 -20.67 13.61
C ILE A 79 14.10 -21.70 12.52
N LEU A 80 13.57 -21.25 11.39
CA LEU A 80 13.10 -22.11 10.31
C LEU A 80 14.08 -22.08 9.13
N PRO A 81 14.68 -23.21 8.76
CA PRO A 81 15.56 -23.28 7.60
C PRO A 81 14.80 -22.93 6.32
N GLY A 82 15.24 -21.87 5.62
CA GLY A 82 14.77 -21.52 4.29
C GLY A 82 13.92 -20.25 4.19
N PHE A 83 13.59 -19.60 5.29
CA PHE A 83 12.98 -18.28 5.25
C PHE A 83 13.91 -17.26 5.91
N ASP A 84 14.52 -16.41 5.13
CA ASP A 84 15.42 -15.37 5.58
C ASP A 84 14.85 -13.96 5.28
N LEU A 85 15.41 -12.95 5.90
CA LEU A 85 15.07 -11.56 5.67
C LEU A 85 15.18 -11.19 4.18
N GLU A 86 16.12 -11.79 3.46
CA GLU A 86 16.35 -11.53 2.05
C GLU A 86 15.11 -11.85 1.21
N SER A 87 14.35 -12.90 1.58
CA SER A 87 13.10 -13.26 0.90
C SER A 87 12.05 -12.13 0.94
N VAL A 88 11.87 -11.45 2.09
CA VAL A 88 10.98 -10.29 2.20
C VAL A 88 11.49 -9.11 1.36
N GLN A 89 12.79 -8.88 1.38
CA GLN A 89 13.42 -7.81 0.60
C GLN A 89 13.32 -8.09 -0.91
N VAL A 90 13.53 -9.34 -1.34
CA VAL A 90 13.39 -9.78 -2.74
C VAL A 90 11.95 -9.65 -3.20
N ALA A 91 10.99 -10.09 -2.38
CA ALA A 91 9.57 -9.93 -2.67
C ALA A 91 9.19 -8.45 -2.85
N ALA A 92 9.53 -7.60 -1.88
CA ALA A 92 9.25 -6.16 -1.96
C ALA A 92 9.85 -5.51 -3.22
N LYS A 93 11.12 -5.81 -3.53
CA LYS A 93 11.78 -5.32 -4.75
C LYS A 93 11.13 -5.86 -6.03
N SER A 94 10.62 -7.08 -5.99
CA SER A 94 9.90 -7.66 -7.14
C SER A 94 8.63 -6.88 -7.46
N PHE A 95 7.94 -6.39 -6.43
CA PHE A 95 6.78 -5.52 -6.57
C PHE A 95 7.12 -4.03 -6.74
N GLY A 96 8.39 -3.67 -6.98
CA GLY A 96 8.81 -2.32 -7.37
C GLY A 96 9.25 -1.41 -6.21
N TYR A 97 9.25 -1.89 -4.97
CA TYR A 97 9.79 -1.09 -3.85
C TYR A 97 11.30 -0.91 -3.93
N GLY A 98 11.83 0.20 -3.44
CA GLY A 98 13.25 0.49 -3.37
C GLY A 98 13.89 0.87 -4.72
N SER A 99 13.09 1.13 -5.76
CA SER A 99 13.53 1.58 -7.07
C SER A 99 12.52 2.55 -7.69
N ARG A 100 12.96 3.39 -8.63
CA ARG A 100 12.06 4.27 -9.39
C ARG A 100 11.07 3.44 -10.18
N THR A 101 9.81 3.89 -10.25
CA THR A 101 8.74 3.21 -11.02
C THR A 101 8.92 3.37 -12.53
N GLY A 102 9.78 4.29 -12.95
CA GLY A 102 10.00 4.57 -14.36
C GLY A 102 8.96 5.47 -15.00
N VAL A 103 8.16 6.18 -14.18
CA VAL A 103 7.33 7.29 -14.66
C VAL A 103 8.22 8.37 -15.29
N THR A 104 7.75 8.99 -16.37
CA THR A 104 8.52 10.00 -17.12
C THR A 104 8.43 11.40 -16.48
N LEU A 105 8.47 11.47 -15.14
CA LEU A 105 8.49 12.72 -14.38
C LEU A 105 9.83 12.93 -13.71
N ALA A 106 10.27 14.20 -13.67
CA ALA A 106 11.47 14.56 -12.93
C ALA A 106 11.22 14.50 -11.41
N GLY A 107 12.28 14.19 -10.64
CA GLY A 107 12.23 14.24 -9.19
C GLY A 107 11.61 13.00 -8.51
N GLU A 108 11.40 11.91 -9.24
CA GLU A 108 10.92 10.67 -8.64
C GLU A 108 11.90 10.13 -7.60
N GLY A 109 11.38 9.86 -6.38
CA GLY A 109 12.12 9.19 -5.33
C GLY A 109 12.17 7.68 -5.53
N SER A 110 13.29 7.04 -5.17
CA SER A 110 13.45 5.58 -5.27
C SER A 110 12.93 4.81 -4.05
N GLY A 111 12.57 5.50 -2.96
CA GLY A 111 12.31 4.81 -1.71
C GLY A 111 13.54 4.03 -1.19
N ARG A 112 13.32 3.15 -0.23
CA ARG A 112 14.39 2.29 0.33
C ARG A 112 13.79 1.02 0.92
N ILE A 113 14.37 -0.13 0.58
CA ILE A 113 14.20 -1.38 1.32
C ILE A 113 15.50 -1.62 2.08
N PRO A 114 15.48 -1.56 3.41
CA PRO A 114 16.70 -1.65 4.21
C PRO A 114 17.30 -3.06 4.15
N THR A 115 18.62 -3.12 4.28
CA THR A 115 19.40 -4.35 4.31
C THR A 115 20.47 -4.25 5.40
N PRO A 116 21.04 -5.39 5.86
CA PRO A 116 22.20 -5.35 6.76
C PRO A 116 23.38 -4.53 6.20
N ALA A 117 23.55 -4.51 4.88
CA ALA A 117 24.56 -3.69 4.23
C ALA A 117 24.22 -2.19 4.33
N SER A 118 23.00 -1.80 3.93
CA SER A 118 22.58 -0.40 3.99
C SER A 118 22.57 0.15 5.43
N ARG A 119 22.27 -0.69 6.45
CA ARG A 119 22.39 -0.30 7.85
C ARG A 119 23.82 0.03 8.23
N ARG A 120 24.79 -0.83 7.85
CA ARG A 120 26.24 -0.56 8.12
C ARG A 120 26.72 0.71 7.44
N ASP A 121 26.27 0.95 6.20
CA ASP A 121 26.68 2.14 5.45
C ASP A 121 26.08 3.41 6.07
N ALA A 122 24.78 3.41 6.41
CA ALA A 122 24.12 4.52 7.10
C ALA A 122 24.76 4.82 8.47
N TYR A 123 25.15 3.79 9.24
CA TYR A 123 25.89 3.97 10.49
C TYR A 123 27.28 4.60 10.29
N ARG A 124 27.99 4.23 9.22
CA ARG A 124 29.29 4.85 8.92
C ARG A 124 29.16 6.33 8.53
N GLU A 125 28.08 6.68 7.81
CA GLU A 125 27.81 8.05 7.39
C GLU A 125 27.37 8.94 8.55
N ASN A 126 26.54 8.42 9.45
CA ASN A 126 26.02 9.14 10.61
C ASN A 126 25.89 8.22 11.85
N PRO A 127 26.99 7.98 12.59
CA PRO A 127 26.98 7.12 13.78
C PRO A 127 26.03 7.58 14.88
N ASP A 128 25.80 8.88 15.00
CA ASP A 128 24.94 9.46 16.05
C ASP A 128 23.45 9.20 15.82
N ALA A 129 23.06 8.88 14.59
CA ALA A 129 21.67 8.59 14.25
C ALA A 129 21.23 7.14 14.56
N PHE A 130 22.18 6.26 14.90
CA PHE A 130 21.90 4.84 15.08
C PHE A 130 22.60 4.29 16.32
N LEU A 131 21.92 3.45 17.09
CA LEU A 131 22.52 2.76 18.23
C LEU A 131 23.69 1.85 17.82
N THR A 132 23.58 1.23 16.64
CA THR A 132 24.61 0.32 16.11
C THR A 132 24.49 0.20 14.60
N GLY A 133 25.61 -0.14 13.94
CA GLY A 133 25.62 -0.54 12.53
C GLY A 133 25.27 -2.01 12.28
N GLN A 134 24.97 -2.78 13.33
CA GLN A 134 24.56 -4.17 13.20
C GLN A 134 23.07 -4.25 12.90
N TRP A 135 22.68 -5.27 12.15
CA TRP A 135 21.28 -5.63 11.93
C TRP A 135 20.78 -6.41 13.14
N LEU A 136 19.69 -5.96 13.73
CA LEU A 136 19.10 -6.57 14.91
C LEU A 136 17.78 -7.27 14.54
N THR A 137 17.31 -8.19 15.38
CA THR A 137 16.01 -8.86 15.22
C THR A 137 14.88 -7.84 15.08
N GLY A 138 14.89 -6.75 15.86
CA GLY A 138 13.92 -5.66 15.75
C GLY A 138 13.88 -5.00 14.38
N ASP A 139 15.02 -4.91 13.67
CA ASP A 139 15.04 -4.38 12.29
C ASP A 139 14.31 -5.33 11.32
N THR A 140 14.45 -6.64 11.53
CA THR A 140 13.71 -7.66 10.75
C THR A 140 12.21 -7.57 11.02
N LEU A 141 11.80 -7.50 12.28
CA LEU A 141 10.39 -7.37 12.67
C LEU A 141 9.76 -6.11 12.04
N ASN A 142 10.39 -4.95 12.20
CA ASN A 142 9.92 -3.71 11.61
C ASN A 142 9.84 -3.78 10.09
N THR A 143 10.87 -4.34 9.44
CA THR A 143 10.88 -4.48 7.97
C THR A 143 9.72 -5.36 7.48
N SER A 144 9.38 -6.43 8.20
CA SER A 144 8.31 -7.36 7.82
C SER A 144 6.92 -6.71 7.74
N ILE A 145 6.70 -5.64 8.49
CA ILE A 145 5.44 -4.88 8.48
C ILE A 145 5.52 -3.57 7.70
N GLY A 146 6.71 -3.24 7.15
CA GLY A 146 6.92 -2.00 6.38
C GLY A 146 7.23 -0.78 7.24
N GLN A 147 7.71 -1.00 8.45
CA GLN A 147 8.14 0.03 9.40
C GLN A 147 9.67 0.17 9.45
N GLY A 148 10.18 0.95 10.39
CA GLY A 148 11.60 1.19 10.58
C GLY A 148 12.20 1.97 9.40
N ASP A 149 13.27 1.44 8.81
CA ASP A 149 13.99 2.09 7.71
C ASP A 149 13.38 1.87 6.32
N VAL A 150 12.20 1.25 6.22
CA VAL A 150 11.46 1.12 4.95
C VAL A 150 10.93 2.48 4.53
N LEU A 151 11.26 2.91 3.32
CA LEU A 151 10.73 4.13 2.71
C LEU A 151 10.10 3.79 1.37
N ALA A 152 8.84 4.19 1.19
CA ALA A 152 8.10 4.01 -0.05
C ALA A 152 7.42 5.30 -0.47
N THR A 153 7.44 5.61 -1.76
CA THR A 153 6.64 6.71 -2.29
C THR A 153 5.19 6.24 -2.49
N PRO A 154 4.19 7.14 -2.44
CA PRO A 154 2.81 6.79 -2.79
C PRO A 154 2.70 6.14 -4.17
N LEU A 155 3.51 6.59 -5.14
CA LEU A 155 3.54 6.01 -6.48
C LEU A 155 4.05 4.56 -6.48
N GLN A 156 5.06 4.23 -5.66
CA GLN A 156 5.50 2.84 -5.49
C GLN A 156 4.43 1.99 -4.84
N ILE A 157 3.72 2.51 -3.83
CA ILE A 157 2.65 1.78 -3.16
C ILE A 157 1.52 1.46 -4.15
N VAL A 158 0.99 2.44 -4.88
CA VAL A 158 -0.10 2.19 -5.83
C VAL A 158 0.34 1.25 -6.94
N ASN A 159 1.57 1.38 -7.43
CA ASN A 159 2.09 0.53 -8.51
C ASN A 159 2.32 -0.93 -8.07
N SER A 160 2.80 -1.14 -6.83
CA SER A 160 2.97 -2.48 -6.27
C SER A 160 1.64 -3.22 -6.07
N TYR A 161 0.61 -2.50 -5.58
CA TYR A 161 -0.72 -3.08 -5.48
C TYR A 161 -1.36 -3.30 -6.84
N SER A 162 -1.12 -2.41 -7.81
CA SER A 162 -1.55 -2.66 -9.21
C SER A 162 -0.97 -3.96 -9.75
N ALA A 163 0.31 -4.24 -9.50
CA ALA A 163 0.93 -5.51 -9.91
C ALA A 163 0.35 -6.72 -9.16
N LEU A 164 0.03 -6.57 -7.86
CA LEU A 164 -0.59 -7.63 -7.07
C LEU A 164 -1.97 -8.02 -7.63
N VAL A 165 -2.79 -7.04 -8.01
CA VAL A 165 -4.19 -7.27 -8.39
C VAL A 165 -4.40 -7.53 -9.89
N ASN A 166 -3.38 -7.34 -10.72
CA ASN A 166 -3.43 -7.63 -12.16
C ASN A 166 -2.77 -8.96 -12.55
N GLY A 167 -2.48 -9.82 -11.57
CA GLY A 167 -1.87 -11.13 -11.80
C GLY A 167 -0.33 -11.11 -11.89
N GLY A 168 0.33 -10.07 -11.38
CA GLY A 168 1.80 -10.04 -11.23
C GLY A 168 2.55 -9.21 -12.25
N THR A 169 1.88 -8.47 -13.14
CA THR A 169 2.58 -7.63 -14.12
C THR A 169 2.86 -6.25 -13.56
N LEU A 170 4.13 -5.93 -13.34
CA LEU A 170 4.58 -4.60 -12.91
C LEU A 170 4.83 -3.71 -14.12
N TYR A 171 4.02 -2.67 -14.27
CA TYR A 171 4.15 -1.67 -15.33
C TYR A 171 4.90 -0.42 -14.88
N ALA A 172 5.57 0.25 -15.83
CA ALA A 172 5.95 1.64 -15.62
C ALA A 172 4.70 2.52 -15.75
N PRO A 173 4.40 3.39 -14.76
CA PRO A 173 3.30 4.32 -14.88
C PRO A 173 3.45 5.24 -16.08
N ASN A 174 2.38 5.40 -16.86
CA ASN A 174 2.35 6.23 -18.05
C ASN A 174 1.28 7.31 -17.90
N LEU A 175 1.65 8.59 -18.03
CA LEU A 175 0.74 9.72 -17.94
C LEU A 175 0.10 10.09 -19.28
N GLY A 176 0.77 9.75 -20.37
CA GLY A 176 0.27 10.02 -21.72
C GLY A 176 -0.35 8.76 -22.33
N LYS A 177 -1.62 8.80 -22.72
CA LYS A 177 -2.26 7.69 -23.41
C LYS A 177 -2.07 7.80 -24.92
N ARG A 178 -2.30 8.99 -25.49
CA ARG A 178 -2.22 9.23 -26.94
C ARG A 178 -2.05 10.70 -27.27
N ILE A 179 -1.51 10.98 -28.43
CA ILE A 179 -1.47 12.30 -29.05
C ILE A 179 -2.52 12.32 -30.13
N LEU A 180 -3.41 13.30 -30.08
CA LEU A 180 -4.47 13.49 -31.05
C LEU A 180 -4.12 14.64 -32.00
N ASP A 181 -4.56 14.52 -33.25
CA ASP A 181 -4.61 15.66 -34.15
C ASP A 181 -5.60 16.70 -33.60
N PRO A 182 -5.22 17.97 -33.42
CA PRO A 182 -6.08 18.95 -32.80
C PRO A 182 -7.27 19.39 -33.70
N ILE A 183 -7.24 19.09 -35.00
CA ILE A 183 -8.27 19.46 -35.94
C ILE A 183 -9.22 18.29 -36.21
N THR A 184 -8.68 17.10 -36.47
CA THR A 184 -9.47 15.92 -36.85
C THR A 184 -9.86 15.04 -35.68
N GLY A 185 -9.15 15.15 -34.52
CA GLY A 185 -9.31 14.26 -33.38
C GLY A 185 -8.72 12.86 -33.59
N GLU A 186 -8.07 12.60 -34.72
CA GLU A 186 -7.46 11.30 -35.03
C GLU A 186 -6.22 11.06 -34.15
N THR A 187 -6.02 9.80 -33.75
CA THR A 187 -4.85 9.41 -32.98
C THR A 187 -3.62 9.40 -33.86
N GLN A 188 -2.66 10.28 -33.60
CA GLN A 188 -1.37 10.34 -34.27
C GLN A 188 -0.34 9.41 -33.67
N VAL A 189 -0.34 9.30 -32.33
CA VAL A 189 0.57 8.43 -31.56
C VAL A 189 -0.23 7.81 -30.41
N GLU A 190 -0.05 6.53 -30.19
CA GLU A 190 -0.54 5.83 -29.00
C GLU A 190 0.64 5.27 -28.20
N PHE A 191 0.66 5.52 -26.89
CA PHE A 191 1.72 5.04 -26.01
C PHE A 191 1.33 3.67 -25.46
N ALA A 192 2.06 2.63 -25.87
CA ALA A 192 1.87 1.29 -25.34
C ALA A 192 2.30 1.18 -23.87
N PRO A 193 1.61 0.37 -23.04
CA PRO A 193 2.07 0.03 -21.71
C PRO A 193 3.47 -0.58 -21.75
N ARG A 194 4.34 -0.17 -20.81
CA ARG A 194 5.70 -0.70 -20.68
C ARG A 194 5.81 -1.61 -19.47
N VAL A 195 5.95 -2.90 -19.71
CA VAL A 195 6.20 -3.89 -18.67
C VAL A 195 7.62 -3.73 -18.14
N LEU A 196 7.76 -3.64 -16.82
CA LEU A 196 9.04 -3.62 -16.10
C LEU A 196 9.44 -5.02 -15.66
N LYS A 197 8.45 -5.78 -15.16
CA LYS A 197 8.68 -7.13 -14.62
C LYS A 197 7.40 -7.95 -14.67
N GLU A 198 7.55 -9.25 -14.91
CA GLU A 198 6.54 -10.27 -14.63
C GLU A 198 6.90 -10.97 -13.32
N ILE A 199 5.96 -10.99 -12.39
CA ILE A 199 6.12 -11.59 -11.06
C ILE A 199 5.38 -12.93 -11.09
N PHE A 200 6.04 -13.98 -10.65
CA PHE A 200 5.38 -15.28 -10.49
C PHE A 200 4.35 -15.21 -9.36
N LEU A 201 3.08 -15.12 -9.70
CA LEU A 201 1.98 -14.94 -8.76
C LEU A 201 0.84 -15.94 -9.08
N PRO A 202 1.04 -17.24 -8.78
CA PRO A 202 -0.01 -18.24 -9.00
C PRO A 202 -1.19 -18.01 -8.04
N ASP A 203 -2.37 -18.53 -8.41
CA ASP A 203 -3.61 -18.42 -7.61
C ASP A 203 -3.41 -18.88 -6.16
N ALA A 204 -2.64 -19.95 -5.95
CA ALA A 204 -2.31 -20.42 -4.61
C ALA A 204 -1.62 -19.37 -3.71
N PHE A 205 -1.00 -18.35 -4.28
CA PHE A 205 -0.39 -17.23 -3.54
C PHE A 205 -1.31 -16.01 -3.51
N SER A 206 -1.92 -15.67 -4.65
CA SER A 206 -2.76 -14.47 -4.76
C SER A 206 -4.10 -14.62 -4.04
N GLU A 207 -4.78 -15.76 -4.16
CA GLU A 207 -6.11 -15.96 -3.57
C GLU A 207 -6.14 -15.69 -2.05
N PRO A 208 -5.32 -16.34 -1.18
CA PRO A 208 -5.42 -16.09 0.25
C PRO A 208 -5.04 -14.66 0.65
N ILE A 209 -4.16 -14.01 -0.12
CA ILE A 209 -3.81 -12.61 0.09
C ILE A 209 -4.99 -11.72 -0.29
N LEU A 210 -5.56 -11.89 -1.48
CA LEU A 210 -6.64 -11.05 -1.99
C LEU A 210 -7.94 -11.23 -1.19
N GLU A 211 -8.26 -12.45 -0.72
CA GLU A 211 -9.37 -12.71 0.20
C GLU A 211 -9.23 -11.93 1.52
N GLY A 212 -8.04 -11.97 2.13
CA GLY A 212 -7.77 -11.19 3.34
C GLY A 212 -7.91 -9.68 3.12
N LEU A 213 -7.49 -9.19 1.95
CA LEU A 213 -7.59 -7.78 1.58
C LEU A 213 -9.01 -7.34 1.19
N ALA A 214 -9.83 -8.24 0.64
CA ALA A 214 -11.26 -8.00 0.41
C ALA A 214 -12.01 -7.87 1.74
N ALA A 215 -11.66 -8.69 2.72
CA ALA A 215 -12.25 -8.67 4.04
C ALA A 215 -11.93 -7.39 4.84
N VAL A 216 -10.90 -6.63 4.49
CA VAL A 216 -10.57 -5.34 5.12
C VAL A 216 -11.75 -4.35 5.09
N THR A 217 -12.54 -4.36 4.02
CA THR A 217 -13.67 -3.44 3.81
C THR A 217 -15.03 -4.05 4.14
N THR A 218 -15.12 -5.39 4.19
CA THR A 218 -16.41 -6.10 4.26
C THR A 218 -16.60 -6.97 5.49
N TRP A 219 -15.51 -7.38 6.15
CA TRP A 219 -15.55 -8.36 7.23
C TRP A 219 -16.01 -7.77 8.56
N ARG A 220 -16.94 -8.47 9.18
CA ARG A 220 -17.30 -8.28 10.58
C ARG A 220 -17.60 -9.64 11.21
N SER A 221 -16.96 -9.94 12.33
CA SER A 221 -17.19 -11.15 13.10
C SER A 221 -18.49 -11.05 13.91
N GLU A 222 -19.02 -12.19 14.37
CA GLU A 222 -20.18 -12.25 15.26
C GLU A 222 -19.95 -11.54 16.61
N ILE A 223 -18.70 -11.50 17.09
CA ILE A 223 -18.31 -10.82 18.34
C ILE A 223 -17.94 -9.34 18.12
N GLY A 224 -18.07 -8.82 16.91
CA GLY A 224 -17.89 -7.41 16.58
C GLY A 224 -16.50 -7.00 16.19
N THR A 225 -15.54 -7.92 16.02
CA THR A 225 -14.23 -7.59 15.42
C THR A 225 -14.42 -7.30 13.93
N GLU A 226 -13.87 -6.19 13.46
CA GLU A 226 -14.11 -5.69 12.11
C GLU A 226 -12.79 -5.63 11.30
N GLY A 227 -12.91 -5.74 9.97
CA GLY A 227 -11.84 -5.38 9.05
C GLY A 227 -11.45 -3.92 9.25
N THR A 228 -10.16 -3.61 9.07
CA THR A 228 -9.61 -2.30 9.48
C THR A 228 -10.18 -1.09 8.74
N ALA A 229 -10.92 -1.28 7.63
CA ALA A 229 -11.66 -0.24 6.94
C ALA A 229 -13.18 -0.51 6.89
N TYR A 230 -13.69 -1.52 7.60
CA TYR A 230 -15.11 -1.87 7.59
C TYR A 230 -16.02 -0.67 7.92
N SER A 231 -15.72 0.05 8.99
CA SER A 231 -16.51 1.22 9.38
C SER A 231 -16.60 2.30 8.30
N ALA A 232 -15.56 2.46 7.49
CA ALA A 232 -15.57 3.39 6.36
C ALA A 232 -16.43 2.89 5.19
N PHE A 233 -16.53 1.57 4.97
CA PHE A 233 -17.15 0.97 3.79
C PHE A 233 -18.45 0.20 4.07
N LYS A 234 -18.92 0.09 5.31
CA LYS A 234 -20.09 -0.72 5.69
C LYS A 234 -21.37 -0.41 4.91
N ASP A 235 -21.55 0.84 4.47
CA ASP A 235 -22.72 1.28 3.69
C ASP A 235 -22.34 1.53 2.21
N PHE A 236 -21.18 1.07 1.76
CA PHE A 236 -20.75 1.17 0.37
C PHE A 236 -21.43 0.08 -0.47
N PRO A 237 -21.84 0.35 -1.72
CA PRO A 237 -22.59 -0.60 -2.56
C PRO A 237 -21.72 -1.73 -3.13
N HIS A 238 -21.15 -2.56 -2.26
CA HIS A 238 -20.24 -3.67 -2.63
C HIS A 238 -20.86 -4.67 -3.62
N GLU A 239 -22.19 -4.84 -3.63
CA GLU A 239 -22.87 -5.72 -4.61
C GLU A 239 -22.72 -5.22 -6.03
N GLN A 240 -22.65 -3.90 -6.23
CA GLN A 240 -22.51 -3.27 -7.54
C GLN A 240 -21.05 -2.99 -7.90
N TRP A 241 -20.26 -2.66 -6.92
CA TRP A 241 -18.87 -2.26 -7.10
C TRP A 241 -17.98 -2.73 -5.93
N PRO A 242 -17.59 -4.03 -5.90
CA PRO A 242 -16.82 -4.58 -4.80
C PRO A 242 -15.46 -3.90 -4.67
N VAL A 243 -15.13 -3.41 -3.47
CA VAL A 243 -13.86 -2.75 -3.14
C VAL A 243 -13.07 -3.60 -2.19
N SER A 244 -11.80 -3.76 -2.47
CA SER A 244 -10.80 -4.31 -1.55
C SER A 244 -9.79 -3.24 -1.17
N GLY A 245 -9.02 -3.46 -0.12
CA GLY A 245 -8.00 -2.51 0.27
C GLY A 245 -7.10 -2.95 1.39
N LYS A 246 -6.18 -2.07 1.78
CA LYS A 246 -5.30 -2.25 2.93
C LYS A 246 -5.05 -0.92 3.61
N THR A 247 -5.28 -0.89 4.91
CA THR A 247 -4.90 0.22 5.78
C THR A 247 -3.42 0.16 6.12
N GLY A 248 -2.83 1.30 6.36
CA GLY A 248 -1.52 1.44 6.94
C GLY A 248 -1.52 2.57 7.98
N THR A 249 -0.69 2.43 8.98
CA THR A 249 -0.41 3.46 9.97
C THR A 249 1.09 3.45 10.17
N SER A 250 1.74 4.59 9.91
CA SER A 250 3.18 4.71 10.06
C SER A 250 3.51 5.65 11.21
N GLU A 251 4.18 5.11 12.20
CA GLU A 251 4.62 5.89 13.37
C GLU A 251 5.63 6.95 12.95
N LYS A 252 5.49 8.15 13.52
CA LYS A 252 6.44 9.24 13.37
C LYS A 252 6.95 9.68 14.72
N GLN A 253 8.26 9.65 14.89
CA GLN A 253 8.93 10.15 16.08
C GLN A 253 9.87 11.29 15.68
N VAL A 254 9.69 12.47 16.27
CA VAL A 254 10.54 13.63 16.04
C VAL A 254 11.02 14.14 17.40
N GLU A 255 12.32 14.14 17.62
CA GLU A 255 12.97 14.69 18.83
C GLU A 255 12.31 14.29 20.16
N ASN A 256 11.97 12.99 20.33
CA ASN A 256 11.26 12.45 21.50
C ASN A 256 9.80 12.93 21.70
N MET A 257 9.21 13.59 20.73
CA MET A 257 7.78 13.90 20.70
C MET A 257 7.04 12.86 19.89
N LEU A 258 5.98 12.29 20.46
CA LEU A 258 4.99 11.52 19.70
C LEU A 258 4.17 12.51 18.88
N ILE A 259 4.32 12.45 17.56
CA ILE A 259 3.46 13.16 16.61
C ILE A 259 2.41 12.16 16.12
N ALA A 260 1.24 12.65 15.72
CA ALA A 260 0.21 11.77 15.17
C ALA A 260 0.75 10.99 13.95
N ASP A 261 0.36 9.74 13.84
CA ASP A 261 0.81 8.82 12.80
C ASP A 261 0.38 9.27 11.41
N TYR A 262 1.08 8.80 10.39
CA TYR A 262 0.62 8.89 9.01
C TYR A 262 -0.45 7.84 8.75
N GLY A 263 -1.67 8.31 8.42
CA GLY A 263 -2.77 7.45 7.99
C GLY A 263 -2.67 7.13 6.50
N LEU A 264 -2.71 5.86 6.15
CA LEU A 264 -2.60 5.39 4.77
C LEU A 264 -3.74 4.41 4.46
N PHE A 265 -4.29 4.51 3.25
CA PHE A 265 -5.16 3.48 2.69
C PHE A 265 -4.87 3.33 1.19
N VAL A 266 -4.72 2.10 0.76
CA VAL A 266 -4.76 1.72 -0.66
C VAL A 266 -6.02 0.91 -0.90
N GLY A 267 -6.78 1.27 -1.94
CA GLY A 267 -8.00 0.55 -2.32
C GLY A 267 -8.04 0.32 -3.82
N TRP A 268 -8.78 -0.68 -4.23
CA TRP A 268 -9.01 -1.01 -5.64
C TRP A 268 -10.37 -1.63 -5.87
N GLY A 269 -10.84 -1.51 -7.10
CA GLY A 269 -12.11 -2.05 -7.57
C GLY A 269 -12.39 -1.71 -9.04
N PRO A 270 -13.50 -2.26 -9.58
CA PRO A 270 -14.35 -3.29 -8.97
C PRO A 270 -13.66 -4.67 -9.00
N ASN A 271 -13.86 -5.49 -7.97
CA ASN A 271 -13.38 -6.87 -8.01
C ASN A 271 -14.40 -7.79 -8.72
N PRO A 272 -13.97 -8.91 -9.35
CA PRO A 272 -12.59 -9.48 -9.35
C PRO A 272 -11.64 -8.87 -10.40
N GLU A 273 -12.11 -8.01 -11.30
CA GLU A 273 -11.32 -7.39 -12.37
C GLU A 273 -11.17 -5.89 -12.11
N PRO A 274 -10.21 -5.49 -11.24
CA PRO A 274 -10.10 -4.09 -10.84
C PRO A 274 -9.60 -3.20 -11.96
N GLU A 275 -10.34 -2.13 -12.22
CA GLU A 275 -9.97 -1.08 -13.19
C GLU A 275 -9.16 0.03 -12.55
N TYR A 276 -9.32 0.22 -11.25
CA TYR A 276 -8.74 1.34 -10.52
C TYR A 276 -8.02 0.86 -9.26
N VAL A 277 -6.83 1.39 -9.04
CA VAL A 277 -6.11 1.31 -7.77
C VAL A 277 -5.79 2.73 -7.32
N ALA A 278 -6.12 3.08 -6.09
CA ALA A 278 -5.87 4.40 -5.54
C ALA A 278 -5.22 4.32 -4.17
N VAL A 279 -4.34 5.27 -3.85
CA VAL A 279 -3.69 5.40 -2.54
C VAL A 279 -3.86 6.81 -2.01
N VAL A 280 -4.11 6.90 -0.71
CA VAL A 280 -4.08 8.14 0.05
C VAL A 280 -3.12 7.99 1.21
N VAL A 281 -2.27 8.98 1.39
CA VAL A 281 -1.38 9.14 2.54
C VAL A 281 -1.69 10.49 3.16
N LEU A 282 -2.08 10.49 4.43
CA LEU A 282 -2.37 11.69 5.22
C LEU A 282 -1.35 11.81 6.32
N GLU A 283 -0.58 12.88 6.28
CA GLU A 283 0.44 13.14 7.29
C GLU A 283 -0.20 13.61 8.60
N GLU A 284 0.32 13.11 9.72
CA GLU A 284 -0.08 13.52 11.07
C GLU A 284 -1.60 13.44 11.33
N ALA A 285 -2.26 12.43 10.76
CA ALA A 285 -3.71 12.31 10.76
C ALA A 285 -4.26 11.15 11.60
N GLY A 286 -3.41 10.22 12.04
CA GLY A 286 -3.79 9.06 12.85
C GLY A 286 -4.09 7.80 12.02
N PHE A 287 -4.98 6.93 12.49
CA PHE A 287 -5.20 5.61 11.92
C PHE A 287 -5.78 5.64 10.50
N GLY A 288 -5.11 4.95 9.56
CA GLY A 288 -5.48 4.93 8.13
C GLY A 288 -6.92 4.49 7.84
N GLY A 289 -7.46 3.54 8.61
CA GLY A 289 -8.85 3.12 8.48
C GLY A 289 -9.87 4.20 8.84
N GLN A 290 -9.51 5.13 9.71
CA GLN A 290 -10.38 6.22 10.17
C GLN A 290 -10.27 7.47 9.30
N VAL A 291 -9.07 7.78 8.79
CA VAL A 291 -8.81 9.05 8.10
C VAL A 291 -8.60 8.90 6.60
N ALA A 292 -7.89 7.85 6.15
CA ALA A 292 -7.54 7.67 4.74
C ALA A 292 -8.58 6.81 3.97
N ALA A 293 -9.14 5.78 4.61
CA ALA A 293 -10.15 4.93 3.97
C ALA A 293 -11.43 5.69 3.55
N PRO A 294 -11.98 6.65 4.35
CA PRO A 294 -13.10 7.47 3.90
C PRO A 294 -12.80 8.32 2.67
N VAL A 295 -11.56 8.78 2.49
CA VAL A 295 -11.16 9.57 1.31
C VAL A 295 -11.19 8.69 0.05
N ILE A 296 -10.64 7.48 0.12
CA ILE A 296 -10.68 6.52 -1.01
C ILE A 296 -12.13 6.08 -1.29
N ARG A 297 -12.93 5.84 -0.24
CA ARG A 297 -14.36 5.59 -0.43
C ARG A 297 -15.01 6.70 -1.27
N ARG A 298 -14.81 7.97 -0.87
CA ARG A 298 -15.36 9.12 -1.58
C ARG A 298 -14.88 9.21 -3.02
N TYR A 299 -13.62 8.91 -3.26
CA TYR A 299 -13.05 8.85 -4.60
C TYR A 299 -13.76 7.80 -5.46
N PHE A 300 -13.96 6.58 -4.97
CA PHE A 300 -14.66 5.54 -5.70
C PHE A 300 -16.14 5.84 -5.91
N GLU A 301 -16.81 6.44 -4.93
CA GLU A 301 -18.19 6.93 -5.11
C GLU A 301 -18.30 7.93 -6.27
N THR A 302 -17.27 8.77 -6.44
CA THR A 302 -17.32 9.84 -7.45
C THR A 302 -17.00 9.34 -8.84
N ILE A 303 -16.00 8.44 -9.00
CA ILE A 303 -15.50 8.04 -10.32
C ILE A 303 -16.10 6.74 -10.84
N ALA A 304 -16.41 5.80 -9.94
CA ALA A 304 -16.82 4.45 -10.33
C ALA A 304 -18.31 4.30 -10.55
N LEU A 305 -19.13 5.05 -9.82
CA LEU A 305 -20.59 4.96 -9.92
C LEU A 305 -21.22 5.99 -10.87
N ASP A 306 -20.40 6.69 -11.62
CA ASP A 306 -20.73 7.61 -12.73
C ASP A 306 -21.73 8.73 -12.37
N ASN A 307 -22.11 8.85 -11.09
CA ASN A 307 -23.03 9.88 -10.59
C ASN A 307 -22.89 10.07 -9.07
N VAL A 308 -23.54 11.08 -8.56
CA VAL A 308 -23.73 11.25 -7.11
C VAL A 308 -24.37 10.00 -6.53
N PRO A 309 -23.71 9.28 -5.64
CA PRO A 309 -24.18 7.95 -5.20
C PRO A 309 -25.57 7.96 -4.63
N ALA A 310 -26.38 6.92 -4.94
CA ALA A 310 -27.77 6.82 -4.51
C ALA A 310 -27.96 6.76 -2.98
N PHE A 311 -26.91 6.36 -2.26
CA PHE A 311 -26.90 6.26 -0.79
C PHE A 311 -26.52 7.56 -0.09
N LEU A 312 -26.13 8.62 -0.82
CA LEU A 312 -25.94 9.94 -0.22
C LEU A 312 -27.30 10.59 0.09
N SER A 313 -27.35 11.29 1.20
CA SER A 313 -28.52 12.10 1.53
C SER A 313 -28.72 13.21 0.49
N GLN A 314 -29.94 13.73 0.38
CA GLN A 314 -30.23 14.83 -0.56
C GLN A 314 -29.34 16.05 -0.28
N ALA A 315 -29.03 16.35 0.98
CA ALA A 315 -28.16 17.47 1.36
C ALA A 315 -26.72 17.29 0.86
N GLU A 316 -26.17 16.08 0.97
CA GLU A 316 -24.82 15.77 0.44
C GLU A 316 -24.78 15.81 -1.09
N LYS A 317 -25.85 15.36 -1.75
CA LYS A 317 -26.00 15.46 -3.21
C LYS A 317 -26.00 16.92 -3.68
N ASP A 318 -26.75 17.77 -2.97
CA ASP A 318 -26.85 19.21 -3.28
C ASP A 318 -25.52 19.93 -3.05
N GLU A 319 -24.75 19.52 -2.04
CA GLU A 319 -23.41 20.07 -1.77
C GLU A 319 -22.43 19.69 -2.88
N ILE A 320 -22.39 18.43 -3.29
CA ILE A 320 -21.55 17.96 -4.41
C ILE A 320 -21.92 18.66 -5.71
N ALA A 321 -23.22 18.81 -6.00
CA ALA A 321 -23.67 19.52 -7.19
C ALA A 321 -23.24 20.99 -7.19
N LYS A 322 -23.23 21.66 -6.04
CA LYS A 322 -22.72 23.02 -5.89
C LYS A 322 -21.21 23.11 -6.13
N GLU A 323 -20.44 22.18 -5.57
CA GLU A 323 -19.00 22.09 -5.79
C GLU A 323 -18.65 21.82 -7.25
N GLN A 324 -19.39 20.92 -7.92
CA GLN A 324 -19.21 20.64 -9.34
C GLN A 324 -19.55 21.83 -10.23
N ALA A 325 -20.62 22.55 -9.91
CA ALA A 325 -21.02 23.78 -10.63
C ALA A 325 -20.05 24.95 -10.41
N ALA A 326 -19.36 24.99 -9.25
CA ALA A 326 -18.39 26.03 -8.93
C ALA A 326 -16.99 25.78 -9.55
N ARG A 327 -16.73 24.61 -10.11
CA ARG A 327 -15.47 24.34 -10.82
C ARG A 327 -15.44 25.17 -12.10
N PRO A 328 -14.41 26.03 -12.30
CA PRO A 328 -14.28 26.75 -13.55
C PRO A 328 -14.16 25.73 -14.70
N SER A 329 -14.98 25.90 -15.73
CA SER A 329 -14.81 25.13 -16.96
C SER A 329 -13.41 25.44 -17.48
N LEU A 330 -12.59 24.40 -17.67
CA LEU A 330 -11.33 24.53 -18.37
C LEU A 330 -11.65 24.92 -19.82
N THR A 331 -11.76 26.21 -20.08
CA THR A 331 -11.74 26.71 -21.45
C THR A 331 -10.38 26.35 -22.05
N PRO A 332 -10.34 25.78 -23.25
CA PRO A 332 -9.09 25.57 -23.94
C PRO A 332 -8.41 26.94 -24.08
N VAL A 333 -7.16 27.04 -23.62
CA VAL A 333 -6.35 28.24 -23.88
C VAL A 333 -6.07 28.25 -25.37
N THR A 334 -6.81 29.05 -26.11
CA THR A 334 -6.48 29.42 -27.48
C THR A 334 -5.45 30.54 -27.37
N GLU A 335 -4.18 30.21 -27.17
CA GLU A 335 -3.09 31.12 -27.40
C GLU A 335 -2.81 31.23 -28.89
N THR A 336 -3.36 32.26 -29.50
CA THR A 336 -2.78 32.92 -30.68
C THR A 336 -2.17 34.23 -30.22
N GLU A 337 -1.00 34.21 -29.61
CA GLU A 337 -0.16 35.40 -29.59
C GLU A 337 0.79 35.36 -30.79
N ASN A 338 0.53 36.29 -31.70
CA ASN A 338 1.38 36.66 -32.82
C ASN A 338 2.78 37.06 -32.32
N ILE A 339 3.76 36.27 -32.64
CA ILE A 339 5.17 36.73 -32.63
C ILE A 339 5.35 37.61 -33.85
N ASN A 340 5.21 38.90 -33.70
CA ASN A 340 5.71 39.87 -34.67
C ASN A 340 7.24 39.87 -34.59
N GLU A 341 7.86 39.36 -35.62
CA GLU A 341 9.24 39.64 -35.98
C GLU A 341 9.41 41.15 -36.21
N ASP A 342 10.11 41.83 -35.33
CA ASP A 342 10.67 43.13 -35.62
C ASP A 342 12.18 42.99 -35.81
N ASN A 343 12.53 42.76 -37.05
CA ASN A 343 13.88 42.88 -37.57
C ASN A 343 14.06 44.31 -38.08
N SER A 344 14.74 45.16 -37.34
CA SER A 344 15.46 46.27 -37.98
C SER A 344 16.54 46.86 -37.07
N THR A 345 17.76 46.61 -37.45
CA THR A 345 18.92 47.53 -37.60
C THR A 345 19.30 48.45 -36.42
N SER A 346 20.44 48.24 -35.84
CA SER A 346 21.70 49.00 -35.94
C SER A 346 22.79 48.42 -35.03
#